data_fb840d8810076c6b3a62c87fe0fb2887
#
_entry.id   fb840d8810076c6b3a62c87fe0fb2887
#
_cell.length_a   1.000
_cell.length_b   1.000
_cell.length_c   1.000
_cell.angle_alpha   90.00
_cell.angle_beta   90.00
_cell.angle_gamma   90.00
#
_symmetry.space_group_name_H-M   'P 1'
#
loop_
_entity.id
_entity.type
_entity.pdbx_description
1 polymer ?
#
loop_
_entity_poly.entity_id
_entity_poly.type
_entity_poly.pdbx_seq_one_letter_code
_entity_poly.pdbx_strand_id
1 'polypeptide(L)'
;MKTLLTNIASLVTVRAHGAPFITGEAMRDVGEITQGAILFGDTIEWVGTAEEAMQIDLTDVDVVDCTGKTVMPGFVDSHTHMVFAGTRAHEFARRVAGATYAEIAAEGGGILTTMKAVRQATEDELAANAQRLLQSALRHGTTTVEIKSGYGLDTETEVKMLKVGTRVQGYNQESVPPHPRTPGTPST
;
A
#
# COMPACT_ATOMS: atom_id res chain seq x y z
N MET A 1 17.39 9.29 -12.84
CA MET A 1 18.22 8.08 -12.69
C MET A 1 17.34 6.89 -13.05
N LYS A 2 17.82 5.95 -13.86
CA LYS A 2 17.04 4.77 -14.25
C LYS A 2 17.50 3.56 -13.46
N THR A 3 16.61 2.60 -13.26
CA THR A 3 16.90 1.35 -12.55
C THR A 3 16.42 0.17 -13.38
N LEU A 4 17.28 -0.82 -13.56
CA LEU A 4 16.94 -2.13 -14.12
C LEU A 4 16.86 -3.16 -12.99
N LEU A 5 15.67 -3.71 -12.74
CA LEU A 5 15.54 -4.95 -11.97
C LEU A 5 15.70 -6.11 -12.93
N THR A 6 16.59 -7.05 -12.63
CA THR A 6 16.87 -8.21 -13.49
C THR A 6 16.83 -9.51 -12.70
N ASN A 7 16.84 -10.66 -13.38
CA ASN A 7 16.77 -12.00 -12.79
C ASN A 7 15.54 -12.21 -11.89
N ILE A 8 14.43 -11.53 -12.22
CA ILE A 8 13.18 -11.65 -11.45
C ILE A 8 12.61 -13.05 -11.69
N ALA A 9 12.49 -13.88 -10.64
CA ALA A 9 12.01 -15.25 -10.77
C ALA A 9 10.59 -15.29 -11.36
N SER A 10 9.72 -14.38 -10.92
CA SER A 10 8.33 -14.23 -11.40
C SER A 10 7.99 -12.75 -11.49
N LEU A 11 7.87 -12.21 -12.70
CA LEU A 11 7.43 -10.84 -12.98
C LEU A 11 5.96 -10.88 -13.42
N VAL A 12 5.07 -10.44 -12.54
CA VAL A 12 3.63 -10.36 -12.79
C VAL A 12 3.30 -9.01 -13.40
N THR A 13 2.75 -8.98 -14.60
CA THR A 13 2.51 -7.72 -15.34
C THR A 13 1.06 -7.24 -15.30
N VAL A 14 0.11 -8.14 -15.01
CA VAL A 14 -1.35 -7.88 -15.02
C VAL A 14 -1.81 -7.16 -16.30
N ARG A 15 -1.30 -7.58 -17.46
CA ARG A 15 -1.59 -6.92 -18.75
C ARG A 15 -3.03 -7.17 -19.17
N ALA A 16 -3.76 -6.10 -19.41
CA ALA A 16 -5.13 -6.14 -19.95
C ALA A 16 -5.17 -6.14 -21.50
N HIS A 17 -4.02 -6.24 -22.20
CA HIS A 17 -3.90 -6.29 -23.66
C HIS A 17 -4.68 -5.18 -24.38
N GLY A 18 -4.68 -3.95 -23.82
CA GLY A 18 -5.39 -2.79 -24.36
C GLY A 18 -6.86 -2.68 -23.95
N ALA A 19 -7.40 -3.66 -23.23
CA ALA A 19 -8.71 -3.52 -22.60
C ALA A 19 -8.65 -2.64 -21.34
N PRO A 20 -9.73 -1.89 -21.01
CA PRO A 20 -9.76 -1.06 -19.81
C PRO A 20 -9.80 -1.90 -18.51
N PHE A 21 -10.22 -3.15 -18.59
CA PHE A 21 -10.28 -4.12 -17.49
C PHE A 21 -10.39 -5.55 -18.05
N ILE A 22 -10.05 -6.53 -17.22
CA ILE A 22 -10.24 -7.97 -17.48
C ILE A 22 -11.31 -8.52 -16.56
N THR A 23 -12.11 -9.50 -17.07
CA THR A 23 -13.20 -10.11 -16.30
C THR A 23 -13.23 -11.62 -16.48
N GLY A 24 -13.91 -12.30 -15.57
CA GLY A 24 -14.19 -13.72 -15.66
C GLY A 24 -12.92 -14.57 -15.67
N GLU A 25 -12.87 -15.53 -16.55
CA GLU A 25 -11.78 -16.51 -16.63
C GLU A 25 -10.44 -15.89 -17.05
N ALA A 26 -10.47 -14.82 -17.84
CA ALA A 26 -9.26 -14.09 -18.24
C ALA A 26 -8.50 -13.47 -17.05
N MET A 27 -9.15 -13.24 -15.91
CA MET A 27 -8.48 -12.76 -14.68
C MET A 27 -7.50 -13.79 -14.08
N ARG A 28 -7.51 -15.03 -14.53
CA ARG A 28 -6.55 -16.06 -14.10
C ARG A 28 -5.20 -15.91 -14.78
N ASP A 29 -5.14 -15.24 -15.92
CA ASP A 29 -3.90 -14.89 -16.58
C ASP A 29 -3.39 -13.56 -16.00
N VAL A 30 -2.39 -13.65 -15.15
CA VAL A 30 -1.74 -12.48 -14.54
C VAL A 30 -0.59 -11.95 -15.39
N GLY A 31 -0.37 -12.49 -16.58
CA GLY A 31 0.70 -12.06 -17.48
C GLY A 31 2.09 -12.27 -16.88
N GLU A 32 2.36 -13.49 -16.38
CA GLU A 32 3.63 -13.82 -15.75
C GLU A 32 4.78 -13.93 -16.79
N ILE A 33 5.93 -13.33 -16.46
CA ILE A 33 7.19 -13.50 -17.20
C ILE A 33 8.18 -14.12 -16.24
N THR A 34 8.60 -15.37 -16.50
CA THR A 34 9.68 -16.02 -15.75
C THR A 34 11.03 -15.48 -16.18
N GLN A 35 12.00 -15.41 -15.26
CA GLN A 35 13.31 -14.76 -15.49
C GLN A 35 13.10 -13.36 -16.09
N GLY A 36 12.18 -12.59 -15.50
CA GLY A 36 11.80 -11.28 -15.96
C GLY A 36 12.81 -10.20 -15.66
N ALA A 37 12.69 -9.09 -16.38
CA ALA A 37 13.39 -7.83 -16.10
C ALA A 37 12.49 -6.63 -16.39
N ILE A 38 12.72 -5.53 -15.68
CA ILE A 38 11.97 -4.28 -15.82
C ILE A 38 12.91 -3.08 -15.70
N LEU A 39 12.88 -2.19 -16.69
CA LEU A 39 13.58 -0.91 -16.68
C LEU A 39 12.59 0.22 -16.38
N PHE A 40 12.92 1.05 -15.42
CA PHE A 40 12.08 2.20 -15.05
C PHE A 40 12.90 3.40 -14.56
N GLY A 41 12.33 4.58 -14.72
CA GLY A 41 12.71 5.82 -14.08
C GLY A 41 11.50 6.32 -13.28
N ASP A 42 10.95 7.47 -13.68
CA ASP A 42 9.67 7.97 -13.13
C ASP A 42 8.48 7.12 -13.61
N THR A 43 8.64 6.42 -14.72
CA THR A 43 7.68 5.50 -15.32
C THR A 43 8.37 4.20 -15.73
N ILE A 44 7.59 3.15 -15.97
CA ILE A 44 8.09 1.91 -16.58
C ILE A 44 8.38 2.20 -18.04
N GLU A 45 9.63 1.97 -18.46
CA GLU A 45 10.11 2.22 -19.82
C GLU A 45 10.15 0.93 -20.65
N TRP A 46 10.47 -0.19 -20.00
CA TRP A 46 10.58 -1.47 -20.69
C TRP A 46 10.31 -2.65 -19.74
N VAL A 47 9.72 -3.72 -20.26
CA VAL A 47 9.44 -4.98 -19.56
C VAL A 47 9.67 -6.15 -20.51
N GLY A 48 10.43 -7.15 -20.06
CA GLY A 48 10.70 -8.37 -20.81
C GLY A 48 11.43 -9.41 -19.99
N THR A 49 12.22 -10.26 -20.66
CA THR A 49 13.05 -11.26 -20.00
C THR A 49 14.44 -10.72 -19.64
N ALA A 50 15.14 -11.35 -18.70
CA ALA A 50 16.51 -10.99 -18.37
C ALA A 50 17.46 -11.19 -19.57
N GLU A 51 17.19 -12.15 -20.46
CA GLU A 51 17.96 -12.36 -21.70
C GLU A 51 17.79 -11.18 -22.67
N GLU A 52 16.55 -10.73 -22.90
CA GLU A 52 16.26 -9.56 -23.71
C GLU A 52 16.88 -8.28 -23.13
N ALA A 53 16.93 -8.17 -21.80
CA ALA A 53 17.54 -7.02 -21.11
C ALA A 53 19.04 -6.86 -21.39
N MET A 54 19.75 -7.91 -21.80
CA MET A 54 21.18 -7.83 -22.18
C MET A 54 21.44 -6.95 -23.39
N GLN A 55 20.42 -6.60 -24.16
CA GLN A 55 20.52 -5.70 -25.33
C GLN A 55 20.31 -4.21 -24.93
N ILE A 56 19.97 -3.93 -23.69
CA ILE A 56 19.72 -2.56 -23.21
C ILE A 56 21.06 -1.88 -22.91
N ASP A 57 21.21 -0.63 -23.36
CA ASP A 57 22.34 0.20 -22.94
C ASP A 57 22.17 0.57 -21.45
N LEU A 58 23.12 0.11 -20.64
CA LEU A 58 23.13 0.32 -19.19
C LEU A 58 23.92 1.55 -18.74
N THR A 59 24.27 2.45 -19.67
CA THR A 59 24.91 3.72 -19.33
C THR A 59 23.98 4.51 -18.39
N ASP A 60 24.48 4.91 -17.22
CA ASP A 60 23.72 5.64 -16.17
C ASP A 60 22.48 4.90 -15.67
N VAL A 61 22.48 3.58 -15.68
CA VAL A 61 21.41 2.71 -15.13
C VAL A 61 21.91 1.95 -13.92
N ASP A 62 21.19 2.06 -12.80
CA ASP A 62 21.42 1.21 -11.63
C ASP A 62 20.84 -0.18 -11.89
N VAL A 63 21.63 -1.22 -11.67
CA VAL A 63 21.20 -2.61 -11.86
C VAL A 63 21.00 -3.28 -10.50
N VAL A 64 19.81 -3.88 -10.29
CA VAL A 64 19.44 -4.59 -9.08
C VAL A 64 19.13 -6.04 -9.41
N ASP A 65 19.87 -6.97 -8.81
CA ASP A 65 19.60 -8.40 -8.94
C ASP A 65 18.41 -8.82 -8.06
N CYS A 66 17.39 -9.37 -8.70
CA CYS A 66 16.15 -9.85 -8.07
C CYS A 66 16.04 -11.38 -8.11
N THR A 67 17.14 -12.09 -8.12
CA THR A 67 17.15 -13.57 -8.10
C THR A 67 16.27 -14.10 -6.96
N GLY A 68 15.36 -15.02 -7.28
CA GLY A 68 14.43 -15.65 -6.36
C GLY A 68 13.28 -14.77 -5.87
N LYS A 69 13.14 -13.55 -6.39
CA LYS A 69 12.06 -12.61 -6.00
C LYS A 69 10.91 -12.63 -7.00
N THR A 70 9.72 -12.35 -6.49
CA THR A 70 8.56 -11.98 -7.31
C THR A 70 8.43 -10.46 -7.33
N VAL A 71 8.21 -9.90 -8.50
CA VAL A 71 7.90 -8.47 -8.70
C VAL A 71 6.51 -8.37 -9.32
N MET A 72 5.70 -7.49 -8.79
CA MET A 72 4.31 -7.29 -9.23
C MET A 72 3.90 -5.82 -9.02
N PRO A 73 2.84 -5.35 -9.69
CA PRO A 73 2.27 -4.03 -9.41
C PRO A 73 1.86 -3.90 -7.93
N GLY A 74 2.05 -2.71 -7.35
CA GLY A 74 1.59 -2.44 -6.01
C GLY A 74 0.07 -2.55 -5.89
N PHE A 75 -0.41 -2.99 -4.73
CA PHE A 75 -1.85 -3.11 -4.48
C PHE A 75 -2.51 -1.73 -4.42
N VAL A 76 -3.74 -1.67 -4.95
CA VAL A 76 -4.63 -0.51 -4.84
C VAL A 76 -5.77 -0.88 -3.89
N ASP A 77 -5.85 -0.19 -2.75
CA ASP A 77 -6.97 -0.33 -1.80
C ASP A 77 -7.96 0.81 -2.03
N SER A 78 -9.08 0.49 -2.67
CA SER A 78 -10.09 1.45 -3.10
C SER A 78 -11.08 1.85 -2.01
N HIS A 79 -10.94 1.35 -0.77
CA HIS A 79 -11.85 1.69 0.31
C HIS A 79 -11.20 1.57 1.68
N THR A 80 -10.60 2.65 2.16
CA THR A 80 -10.03 2.70 3.50
C THR A 80 -10.60 3.86 4.32
N HIS A 81 -10.55 3.71 5.65
CA HIS A 81 -10.81 4.77 6.62
C HIS A 81 -9.56 4.99 7.46
N MET A 82 -8.46 5.43 6.83
CA MET A 82 -7.17 5.55 7.51
C MET A 82 -7.09 6.72 8.48
N VAL A 83 -7.97 7.72 8.34
CA VAL A 83 -8.04 8.86 9.26
C VAL A 83 -9.04 8.56 10.36
N PHE A 84 -8.54 8.10 11.50
CA PHE A 84 -9.35 7.90 12.70
C PHE A 84 -8.48 7.97 13.96
N ALA A 85 -9.13 7.97 15.12
CA ALA A 85 -8.49 7.92 16.43
C ALA A 85 -9.13 6.85 17.31
N GLY A 86 -8.42 6.47 18.37
CA GLY A 86 -8.85 5.46 19.31
C GLY A 86 -8.68 4.03 18.81
N THR A 87 -9.11 3.10 19.64
CA THR A 87 -9.10 1.66 19.34
C THR A 87 -10.33 0.99 19.94
N ARG A 88 -10.81 -0.06 19.31
CA ARG A 88 -11.90 -0.91 19.82
C ARG A 88 -11.41 -2.33 20.18
N ALA A 89 -10.12 -2.45 20.52
CA ALA A 89 -9.54 -3.74 20.89
C ALA A 89 -10.27 -4.40 22.06
N HIS A 90 -10.74 -3.61 23.04
CA HIS A 90 -11.53 -4.11 24.17
C HIS A 90 -12.89 -4.66 23.73
N GLU A 91 -13.53 -4.06 22.72
CA GLU A 91 -14.79 -4.56 22.17
C GLU A 91 -14.57 -5.91 21.44
N PHE A 92 -13.44 -6.04 20.75
CA PHE A 92 -13.06 -7.31 20.13
C PHE A 92 -12.90 -8.41 21.18
N ALA A 93 -12.19 -8.14 22.27
CA ALA A 93 -12.04 -9.09 23.38
C ALA A 93 -13.41 -9.50 23.98
N ARG A 94 -14.33 -8.54 24.15
CA ARG A 94 -15.70 -8.82 24.62
C ARG A 94 -16.49 -9.69 23.64
N ARG A 95 -16.37 -9.47 22.35
CA ARG A 95 -17.01 -10.31 21.31
C ARG A 95 -16.48 -11.73 21.35
N VAL A 96 -15.17 -11.91 21.51
CA VAL A 96 -14.56 -13.23 21.68
C VAL A 96 -15.08 -13.92 22.95
N ALA A 97 -15.38 -13.16 24.02
CA ALA A 97 -16.00 -13.65 25.26
C ALA A 97 -17.52 -13.88 25.15
N GLY A 98 -18.14 -13.66 23.97
CA GLY A 98 -19.55 -13.97 23.70
C GLY A 98 -20.52 -12.77 23.74
N ALA A 99 -20.01 -11.54 23.94
CA ALA A 99 -20.88 -10.36 23.88
C ALA A 99 -21.39 -10.12 22.45
N THR A 100 -22.67 -9.80 22.33
CA THR A 100 -23.30 -9.45 21.06
C THR A 100 -22.95 -8.01 20.64
N TYR A 101 -23.10 -7.72 19.35
CA TYR A 101 -22.96 -6.35 18.87
C TYR A 101 -23.98 -5.40 19.51
N ALA A 102 -25.23 -5.87 19.75
CA ALA A 102 -26.27 -5.07 20.34
C ALA A 102 -25.94 -4.67 21.80
N GLU A 103 -25.40 -5.58 22.60
CA GLU A 103 -24.94 -5.29 23.96
C GLU A 103 -23.82 -4.26 23.98
N ILE A 104 -22.79 -4.41 23.10
CA ILE A 104 -21.70 -3.45 22.99
C ILE A 104 -22.21 -2.08 22.55
N ALA A 105 -23.13 -2.04 21.57
CA ALA A 105 -23.72 -0.79 21.10
C ALA A 105 -24.58 -0.10 22.17
N ALA A 106 -25.36 -0.85 22.94
CA ALA A 106 -26.18 -0.30 24.03
C ALA A 106 -25.34 0.39 25.11
N GLU A 107 -24.11 -0.05 25.34
CA GLU A 107 -23.15 0.56 26.26
C GLU A 107 -22.39 1.74 25.65
N GLY A 108 -22.73 2.18 24.42
CA GLY A 108 -22.08 3.28 23.72
C GLY A 108 -20.81 2.91 22.98
N GLY A 109 -20.60 1.61 22.72
CA GLY A 109 -19.52 1.07 21.91
C GLY A 109 -19.79 1.16 20.40
N GLY A 110 -19.00 0.42 19.63
CA GLY A 110 -19.10 0.41 18.17
C GLY A 110 -18.58 1.68 17.53
N ILE A 111 -19.30 2.16 16.51
CA ILE A 111 -18.93 3.38 15.78
C ILE A 111 -18.88 4.62 16.67
N LEU A 112 -19.70 4.67 17.72
CA LEU A 112 -19.76 5.80 18.65
C LEU A 112 -18.45 5.97 19.44
N THR A 113 -17.76 4.88 19.78
CA THR A 113 -16.42 4.93 20.39
C THR A 113 -15.44 5.62 19.48
N THR A 114 -15.38 5.22 18.20
CA THR A 114 -14.50 5.83 17.21
C THR A 114 -14.85 7.29 16.96
N MET A 115 -16.15 7.60 16.78
CA MET A 115 -16.63 8.95 16.59
C MET A 115 -16.18 9.90 17.71
N LYS A 116 -16.37 9.52 18.97
CA LYS A 116 -15.95 10.33 20.13
C LYS A 116 -14.46 10.59 20.11
N ALA A 117 -13.64 9.57 19.82
CA ALA A 117 -12.19 9.70 19.74
C ALA A 117 -11.77 10.62 18.58
N VAL A 118 -12.39 10.51 17.41
CA VAL A 118 -12.09 11.36 16.23
C VAL A 118 -12.47 12.83 16.49
N ARG A 119 -13.61 13.09 17.15
CA ARG A 119 -14.03 14.44 17.51
C ARG A 119 -13.05 15.13 18.46
N GLN A 120 -12.54 14.37 19.45
CA GLN A 120 -11.61 14.87 20.45
C GLN A 120 -10.18 15.04 19.94
N ALA A 121 -9.77 14.20 18.98
CA ALA A 121 -8.42 14.22 18.45
C ALA A 121 -8.14 15.49 17.63
N THR A 122 -6.92 16.00 17.76
CA THR A 122 -6.39 17.08 16.93
C THR A 122 -6.11 16.59 15.51
N GLU A 123 -6.00 17.50 14.55
CA GLU A 123 -5.58 17.16 13.19
C GLU A 123 -4.19 16.51 13.15
N ASP A 124 -3.27 16.93 14.05
CA ASP A 124 -1.91 16.37 14.13
C ASP A 124 -1.92 14.91 14.64
N GLU A 125 -2.74 14.60 15.64
CA GLU A 125 -2.89 13.23 16.14
C GLU A 125 -3.50 12.31 15.07
N LEU A 126 -4.52 12.80 14.37
CA LEU A 126 -5.14 12.07 13.25
C LEU A 126 -4.14 11.83 12.12
N ALA A 127 -3.35 12.84 11.76
CA ALA A 127 -2.31 12.73 10.72
C ALA A 127 -1.22 11.74 11.10
N ALA A 128 -0.71 11.79 12.33
CA ALA A 128 0.31 10.87 12.82
C ALA A 128 -0.18 9.40 12.79
N ASN A 129 -1.44 9.16 13.22
CA ASN A 129 -2.03 7.82 13.13
C ASN A 129 -2.18 7.35 11.68
N ALA A 130 -2.71 8.20 10.79
CA ALA A 130 -2.89 7.88 9.38
C ALA A 130 -1.54 7.57 8.70
N GLN A 131 -0.49 8.36 8.97
CA GLN A 131 0.86 8.12 8.45
C GLN A 131 1.41 6.76 8.89
N ARG A 132 1.24 6.39 10.15
CA ARG A 132 1.66 5.07 10.66
C ARG A 132 0.95 3.92 9.94
N LEU A 133 -0.35 4.07 9.65
CA LEU A 133 -1.13 3.07 8.92
C LEU A 133 -0.72 3.00 7.44
N LEU A 134 -0.49 4.15 6.79
CA LEU A 134 0.00 4.22 5.41
C LEU A 134 1.36 3.56 5.27
N GLN A 135 2.29 3.79 6.21
CA GLN A 135 3.59 3.10 6.24
C GLN A 135 3.42 1.58 6.40
N SER A 136 2.49 1.15 7.25
CA SER A 136 2.20 -0.28 7.39
C SER A 136 1.65 -0.87 6.10
N ALA A 137 0.69 -0.19 5.46
CA ALA A 137 0.12 -0.61 4.18
C ALA A 137 1.19 -0.71 3.08
N LEU A 138 2.08 0.29 2.98
CA LEU A 138 3.19 0.30 2.02
C LEU A 138 4.15 -0.88 2.25
N ARG A 139 4.50 -1.18 3.49
CA ARG A 139 5.35 -2.34 3.82
C ARG A 139 4.72 -3.69 3.45
N HIS A 140 3.40 -3.74 3.31
CA HIS A 140 2.65 -4.91 2.87
C HIS A 140 2.24 -4.85 1.39
N GLY A 141 2.83 -3.92 0.61
CA GLY A 141 2.69 -3.85 -0.84
C GLY A 141 1.54 -2.98 -1.34
N THR A 142 0.78 -2.31 -0.47
CA THR A 142 -0.25 -1.35 -0.90
C THR A 142 0.39 -0.01 -1.19
N THR A 143 0.39 0.40 -2.46
CA THR A 143 1.02 1.64 -2.94
C THR A 143 0.03 2.77 -3.20
N THR A 144 -1.25 2.44 -3.30
CA THR A 144 -2.32 3.40 -3.58
C THR A 144 -3.51 3.11 -2.67
N VAL A 145 -4.05 4.14 -2.04
CA VAL A 145 -5.23 4.01 -1.17
C VAL A 145 -6.23 5.11 -1.45
N GLU A 146 -7.51 4.78 -1.39
CA GLU A 146 -8.58 5.77 -1.27
C GLU A 146 -8.89 5.97 0.21
N ILE A 147 -8.83 7.22 0.69
CA ILE A 147 -9.13 7.57 2.08
C ILE A 147 -10.53 8.19 2.14
N LYS A 148 -11.44 7.48 2.78
CA LYS A 148 -12.81 7.95 3.04
C LYS A 148 -12.90 8.55 4.44
N SER A 149 -13.71 9.61 4.60
CA SER A 149 -14.24 10.02 5.90
C SER A 149 -15.38 9.08 6.35
N GLY A 150 -16.02 9.34 7.49
CA GLY A 150 -17.16 8.53 7.94
C GLY A 150 -17.16 8.22 9.42
N TYR A 151 -16.19 8.71 10.18
CA TYR A 151 -16.14 8.54 11.64
C TYR A 151 -16.37 9.84 12.43
N GLY A 152 -16.71 10.95 11.78
CA GLY A 152 -17.08 12.19 12.44
C GLY A 152 -18.55 12.25 12.82
N LEU A 153 -19.42 11.78 11.93
CA LEU A 153 -20.88 11.80 12.03
C LEU A 153 -21.45 13.22 12.22
N ASP A 154 -20.69 14.23 11.88
CA ASP A 154 -21.09 15.63 11.68
C ASP A 154 -20.20 16.29 10.61
N THR A 155 -20.69 17.34 9.96
CA THR A 155 -20.02 17.97 8.84
C THR A 155 -18.64 18.53 9.20
N GLU A 156 -18.49 19.14 10.37
CA GLU A 156 -17.22 19.74 10.79
C GLU A 156 -16.14 18.69 10.96
N THR A 157 -16.47 17.60 11.65
CA THR A 157 -15.51 16.51 11.90
C THR A 157 -15.19 15.73 10.62
N GLU A 158 -16.18 15.49 9.74
CA GLU A 158 -15.94 14.85 8.45
C GLU A 158 -15.01 15.70 7.55
N VAL A 159 -15.20 17.02 7.51
CA VAL A 159 -14.30 17.95 6.80
C VAL A 159 -12.91 17.96 7.43
N LYS A 160 -12.79 17.92 8.77
CA LYS A 160 -11.50 17.77 9.47
C LYS A 160 -10.78 16.51 9.00
N MET A 161 -11.47 15.37 8.93
CA MET A 161 -10.88 14.10 8.47
C MET A 161 -10.40 14.19 7.01
N LEU A 162 -11.17 14.81 6.12
CA LEU A 162 -10.78 15.00 4.71
C LEU A 162 -9.56 15.90 4.58
N LYS A 163 -9.47 16.99 5.35
CA LYS A 163 -8.27 17.85 5.41
C LYS A 163 -7.03 17.07 5.83
N VAL A 164 -7.16 16.23 6.85
CA VAL A 164 -6.07 15.35 7.29
C VAL A 164 -5.70 14.36 6.19
N GLY A 165 -6.68 13.74 5.52
CA GLY A 165 -6.45 12.87 4.37
C GLY A 165 -5.62 13.55 3.27
N THR A 166 -5.97 14.79 2.92
CA THR A 166 -5.22 15.60 1.94
C THR A 166 -3.78 15.91 2.43
N ARG A 167 -3.62 16.21 3.72
CA ARG A 167 -2.31 16.52 4.32
C ARG A 167 -1.34 15.35 4.30
N VAL A 168 -1.84 14.10 4.42
CA VAL A 168 -1.00 12.88 4.38
C VAL A 168 -0.82 12.34 2.96
N GLN A 169 -1.43 12.98 1.96
CA GLN A 169 -1.26 12.66 0.55
C GLN A 169 0.19 12.96 0.12
N GLY A 170 0.78 12.07 -0.68
CA GLY A 170 2.16 12.25 -1.15
C GLY A 170 3.22 11.91 -0.10
N TYR A 171 2.89 11.05 0.87
CA TYR A 171 3.87 10.48 1.79
C TYR A 171 4.92 9.70 0.99
N ASN A 172 6.00 10.40 0.62
CA ASN A 172 7.05 9.91 -0.25
C ASN A 172 7.96 8.90 0.46
N GLN A 173 8.58 8.01 -0.32
CA GLN A 173 9.51 6.96 0.09
C GLN A 173 10.71 7.45 0.94
N GLU A 174 11.00 8.74 0.99
CA GLU A 174 12.10 9.31 1.79
C GLU A 174 11.98 9.04 3.30
N SER A 175 10.81 8.70 3.78
CA SER A 175 10.56 8.35 5.18
C SER A 175 10.52 6.85 5.47
N VAL A 176 10.66 6.00 4.47
CA VAL A 176 10.84 4.55 4.67
C VAL A 176 12.34 4.31 4.85
N PRO A 177 12.80 3.84 6.04
CA PRO A 177 14.21 3.52 6.21
C PRO A 177 14.59 2.49 5.15
N PRO A 178 15.75 2.65 4.48
CA PRO A 178 16.21 1.69 3.49
C PRO A 178 16.25 0.31 4.13
N HIS A 179 15.74 -0.69 3.42
CA HIS A 179 15.93 -2.09 3.82
C HIS A 179 17.44 -2.30 4.11
N PRO A 180 17.79 -2.99 5.20
CA PRO A 180 19.18 -3.33 5.44
C PRO A 180 19.70 -4.04 4.19
N ARG A 181 20.67 -3.41 3.51
CA ARG A 181 21.37 -4.04 2.39
C ARG A 181 22.01 -5.29 2.93
N THR A 182 21.72 -6.45 2.37
CA THR A 182 22.51 -7.65 2.62
C THR A 182 23.96 -7.29 2.32
N PRO A 183 24.92 -7.56 3.22
CA PRO A 183 26.32 -7.25 2.96
C PRO A 183 26.74 -7.95 1.66
N GLY A 184 27.12 -7.15 0.66
CA GLY A 184 27.62 -7.66 -0.60
C GLY A 184 28.86 -8.53 -0.33
N THR A 185 28.91 -9.70 -0.96
CA THR A 185 30.12 -10.47 -1.10
C THR A 185 31.20 -9.58 -1.74
N PRO A 186 32.43 -9.51 -1.18
CA PRO A 186 33.49 -8.74 -1.78
C PRO A 186 33.81 -9.29 -3.15
N SER A 187 33.88 -8.38 -4.12
CA SER A 187 34.43 -8.65 -5.46
C SER A 187 35.87 -9.12 -5.32
N THR A 188 36.14 -10.35 -5.70
CA THR A 188 37.50 -10.86 -6.02
C THR A 188 37.84 -10.52 -7.45
#